data_680c999fa8e60bc45168dce8ae69776d
#
_entry.id   680c999fa8e60bc45168dce8ae69776d
#
_cell.length_a   1.000
_cell.length_b   1.000
_cell.length_c   1.000
_cell.angle_alpha   90.00
_cell.angle_beta   90.00
_cell.angle_gamma   90.00
#
_symmetry.space_group_name_H-M   'P 1'
#
loop_
_entity.id
_entity.type
_entity.pdbx_description
1 polymer ?
#
loop_
_entity_poly.entity_id
_entity_poly.type
_entity_poly.pdbx_seq_one_letter_code
_entity_poly.pdbx_strand_id
1 'polypeptide(L)'
;VITLPGFFIFCKAFWDYLVAMAALNSMASYIIESNNKIEDTSIADGLIKNRSFSYVMLLILLSIIYIVGSFPLLWVIMAIGFVYLSLTFQAFALEENISPFGAISLSVNLIKHNFLKTLFLLAALGIFTYWLIPSLICWGVEAGNLLGFFSYPVERFVTMLPLDELNAIIAAHNLPFSIRSVELSKFITLSVVAFMVTAFTLPIRSICCTMLFKELHSRNYAGKIAAEKLVKRA
;
A
#
# COMPACT_ATOMS: atom_id res chain seq x y z
N VAL A 1 -12.65 7.82 22.90
CA VAL A 1 -13.98 7.72 22.28
C VAL A 1 -13.81 8.22 20.84
N ILE A 2 -13.78 7.30 19.88
CA ILE A 2 -13.85 7.69 18.47
C ILE A 2 -15.26 8.24 18.26
N THR A 3 -15.34 9.54 18.05
CA THR A 3 -16.64 10.15 17.76
C THR A 3 -17.14 9.68 16.40
N LEU A 4 -18.46 9.53 16.25
CA LEU A 4 -19.09 9.11 15.00
C LEU A 4 -18.57 9.87 13.77
N PRO A 5 -18.37 11.22 13.80
CA PRO A 5 -17.77 11.97 12.71
C PRO A 5 -16.33 11.51 12.37
N GLY A 6 -15.50 11.21 13.36
CA GLY A 6 -14.14 10.73 13.15
C GLY A 6 -14.11 9.36 12.43
N PHE A 7 -15.04 8.48 12.74
CA PHE A 7 -15.20 7.21 12.06
C PHE A 7 -15.57 7.40 10.57
N PHE A 8 -16.51 8.31 10.28
CA PHE A 8 -16.88 8.60 8.87
C PHE A 8 -15.73 9.23 8.09
N ILE A 9 -14.96 10.14 8.70
CA ILE A 9 -13.78 10.74 8.06
C ILE A 9 -12.75 9.66 7.76
N PHE A 10 -12.49 8.76 8.71
CA PHE A 10 -11.58 7.63 8.50
C PHE A 10 -12.05 6.71 7.38
N CYS A 11 -13.32 6.31 7.36
CA CYS A 11 -13.89 5.48 6.30
C CYS A 11 -13.78 6.16 4.93
N LYS A 12 -14.04 7.47 4.85
CA LYS A 12 -13.89 8.23 3.61
C LYS A 12 -12.43 8.29 3.16
N ALA A 13 -11.50 8.62 4.03
CA ALA A 13 -10.08 8.69 3.70
C ALA A 13 -9.53 7.32 3.25
N PHE A 14 -9.97 6.24 3.91
CA PHE A 14 -9.63 4.88 3.52
C PHE A 14 -10.19 4.54 2.15
N TRP A 15 -11.45 4.90 1.86
CA TRP A 15 -12.05 4.72 0.55
C TRP A 15 -11.31 5.49 -0.54
N ASP A 16 -11.03 6.77 -0.32
CA ASP A 16 -10.29 7.62 -1.26
C ASP A 16 -8.89 7.05 -1.56
N TYR A 17 -8.21 6.52 -0.52
CA TYR A 17 -6.94 5.82 -0.68
C TYR A 17 -7.05 4.57 -1.58
N LEU A 18 -8.08 3.76 -1.38
CA LEU A 18 -8.29 2.54 -2.17
C LEU A 18 -8.61 2.85 -3.64
N VAL A 19 -9.43 3.89 -3.88
CA VAL A 19 -9.71 4.37 -5.24
C VAL A 19 -8.45 4.91 -5.91
N ALA A 20 -7.64 5.68 -5.18
CA ALA A 20 -6.35 6.17 -5.68
C ALA A 20 -5.39 5.02 -6.05
N MET A 21 -5.34 3.96 -5.25
CA MET A 21 -4.52 2.78 -5.55
C MET A 21 -5.01 2.04 -6.80
N ALA A 22 -6.32 1.91 -7.00
CA ALA A 22 -6.87 1.31 -8.21
C ALA A 22 -6.56 2.15 -9.45
N ALA A 23 -6.72 3.47 -9.36
CA ALA A 23 -6.38 4.41 -10.43
C ALA A 23 -4.89 4.34 -10.79
N LEU A 24 -4.00 4.33 -9.78
CA LEU A 24 -2.55 4.20 -10.00
C LEU A 24 -2.18 2.89 -10.72
N ASN A 25 -2.81 1.77 -10.35
CA ASN A 25 -2.56 0.49 -11.01
C ASN A 25 -3.04 0.49 -12.48
N SER A 26 -4.19 1.11 -12.75
CA SER A 26 -4.70 1.28 -14.12
C SER A 26 -3.82 2.20 -14.95
N MET A 27 -3.39 3.33 -14.38
CA MET A 27 -2.47 4.27 -15.04
C MET A 27 -1.11 3.65 -15.31
N ALA A 28 -0.55 2.89 -14.35
CA ALA A 28 0.72 2.19 -14.53
C ALA A 28 0.65 1.19 -15.69
N SER A 29 -0.48 0.49 -15.84
CA SER A 29 -0.73 -0.39 -16.98
C SER A 29 -0.74 0.36 -18.30
N TYR A 30 -1.52 1.43 -18.36
CA TYR A 30 -1.66 2.25 -19.55
C TYR A 30 -0.33 2.87 -20.01
N ILE A 31 0.46 3.42 -19.07
CA ILE A 31 1.79 3.99 -19.36
C ILE A 31 2.73 2.94 -19.95
N ILE A 32 2.71 1.72 -19.39
CA ILE A 32 3.57 0.61 -19.88
C ILE A 32 3.12 0.14 -21.28
N GLU A 33 1.83 0.18 -21.60
CA GLU A 33 1.28 -0.24 -22.90
C GLU A 33 1.47 0.82 -24.00
N SER A 34 1.37 2.09 -23.64
CA SER A 34 1.46 3.22 -24.58
C SER A 34 2.87 3.71 -24.89
N ASN A 35 3.92 2.94 -24.53
CA ASN A 35 5.33 3.36 -24.67
C ASN A 35 5.62 4.75 -24.05
N ASN A 36 5.09 5.01 -22.87
CA ASN A 36 5.23 6.25 -22.09
C ASN A 36 4.53 7.50 -22.70
N LYS A 37 3.59 7.33 -23.60
CA LYS A 37 2.73 8.43 -24.07
C LYS A 37 1.45 8.47 -23.21
N ILE A 38 1.28 9.52 -22.45
CA ILE A 38 0.06 9.78 -21.68
C ILE A 38 -0.86 10.60 -22.58
N GLU A 39 -1.74 9.95 -23.33
CA GLU A 39 -2.69 10.64 -24.21
C GLU A 39 -4.04 10.91 -23.50
N ASP A 40 -4.48 10.03 -22.61
CA ASP A 40 -5.78 10.20 -21.95
C ASP A 40 -5.83 9.48 -20.58
N THR A 41 -6.18 10.22 -19.52
CA THR A 41 -6.38 9.68 -18.16
C THR A 41 -7.81 9.17 -17.96
N SER A 42 -8.74 9.43 -18.88
CA SER A 42 -10.14 9.01 -18.78
C SER A 42 -10.31 7.49 -18.83
N ILE A 43 -9.36 6.77 -19.41
CA ILE A 43 -9.36 5.30 -19.50
C ILE A 43 -9.25 4.67 -18.10
N ALA A 44 -8.40 5.25 -17.23
CA ALA A 44 -8.27 4.78 -15.85
C ALA A 44 -9.57 4.97 -15.05
N ASP A 45 -10.28 6.07 -15.31
CA ASP A 45 -11.55 6.40 -14.66
C ASP A 45 -12.68 5.46 -15.14
N GLY A 46 -12.69 5.10 -16.42
CA GLY A 46 -13.66 4.17 -17.01
C GLY A 46 -13.57 2.75 -16.42
N LEU A 47 -12.36 2.24 -16.19
CA LEU A 47 -12.13 0.92 -15.58
C LEU A 47 -12.70 0.83 -14.15
N ILE A 48 -12.55 1.89 -13.37
CA ILE A 48 -13.07 1.95 -12.01
C ILE A 48 -14.60 2.10 -12.01
N LYS A 49 -15.14 2.97 -12.86
CA LYS A 49 -16.56 3.27 -12.94
C LYS A 49 -17.41 2.07 -13.36
N ASN A 50 -16.96 1.33 -14.35
CA ASN A 50 -17.70 0.19 -14.90
C ASN A 50 -17.59 -1.07 -14.03
N ARG A 51 -16.60 -1.17 -13.13
CA ARG A 51 -16.32 -2.34 -12.28
C ARG A 51 -16.33 -2.02 -10.80
N SER A 52 -16.91 -0.88 -10.41
CA SER A 52 -16.91 -0.39 -9.02
C SER A 52 -17.44 -1.43 -8.02
N PHE A 53 -18.54 -2.11 -8.32
CA PHE A 53 -19.12 -3.13 -7.45
C PHE A 53 -18.17 -4.32 -7.25
N SER A 54 -17.58 -4.84 -8.31
CA SER A 54 -16.61 -5.94 -8.24
C SER A 54 -15.34 -5.53 -7.49
N TYR A 55 -14.93 -4.27 -7.63
CA TYR A 55 -13.81 -3.72 -6.89
C TYR A 55 -14.09 -3.63 -5.39
N VAL A 56 -15.27 -3.13 -5.01
CA VAL A 56 -15.72 -3.12 -3.60
C VAL A 56 -15.72 -4.53 -3.02
N MET A 57 -16.24 -5.50 -3.77
CA MET A 57 -16.28 -6.89 -3.34
C MET A 57 -14.87 -7.47 -3.15
N LEU A 58 -13.92 -7.15 -4.03
CA LEU A 58 -12.51 -7.51 -3.88
C LEU A 58 -11.91 -6.93 -2.59
N LEU A 59 -12.19 -5.65 -2.31
CA LEU A 59 -11.72 -4.97 -1.09
C LEU A 59 -12.27 -5.62 0.16
N ILE A 60 -13.57 -5.94 0.19
CA ILE A 60 -14.20 -6.63 1.32
C ILE A 60 -13.54 -7.99 1.55
N LEU A 61 -13.33 -8.78 0.49
CA LEU A 61 -12.66 -10.08 0.58
C LEU A 61 -11.25 -9.96 1.14
N LEU A 62 -10.44 -9.04 0.61
CA LEU A 62 -9.08 -8.81 1.11
C LEU A 62 -9.08 -8.32 2.55
N SER A 63 -10.02 -7.42 2.91
CA SER A 63 -10.15 -6.92 4.28
C SER A 63 -10.48 -8.05 5.26
N ILE A 64 -11.37 -8.98 4.91
CA ILE A 64 -11.68 -10.14 5.74
C ILE A 64 -10.42 -11.01 5.93
N ILE A 65 -9.68 -11.29 4.86
CA ILE A 65 -8.44 -12.07 4.92
C ILE A 65 -7.43 -11.39 5.86
N TYR A 66 -7.25 -10.08 5.75
CA TYR A 66 -6.31 -9.33 6.60
C TYR A 66 -6.77 -9.25 8.07
N ILE A 67 -8.07 -9.08 8.33
CA ILE A 67 -8.62 -9.08 9.69
C ILE A 67 -8.40 -10.44 10.35
N VAL A 68 -8.72 -11.54 9.67
CA VAL A 68 -8.48 -12.89 10.18
C VAL A 68 -6.99 -13.13 10.40
N GLY A 69 -6.15 -12.68 9.47
CA GLY A 69 -4.68 -12.81 9.58
C GLY A 69 -4.03 -11.92 10.63
N SER A 70 -4.73 -10.92 11.17
CA SER A 70 -4.20 -10.07 12.23
C SER A 70 -4.06 -10.77 13.59
N PHE A 71 -4.64 -11.95 13.76
CA PHE A 71 -4.42 -12.77 14.95
C PHE A 71 -2.95 -13.21 15.04
N PRO A 72 -2.28 -13.04 16.20
CA PRO A 72 -0.85 -13.28 16.35
C PRO A 72 -0.37 -14.67 15.92
N LEU A 73 -1.21 -15.70 16.16
CA LEU A 73 -0.94 -17.08 15.76
C LEU A 73 -0.86 -17.28 14.24
N LEU A 74 -1.47 -16.38 13.46
CA LEU A 74 -1.54 -16.47 12.00
C LEU A 74 -0.51 -15.58 11.30
N TRP A 75 0.30 -14.80 11.99
CA TRP A 75 1.23 -13.83 11.40
C TRP A 75 2.19 -14.43 10.38
N VAL A 76 2.74 -15.61 10.65
CA VAL A 76 3.65 -16.28 9.70
C VAL A 76 2.90 -16.69 8.44
N ILE A 77 1.69 -17.25 8.59
CA ILE A 77 0.83 -17.64 7.47
C ILE A 77 0.42 -16.40 6.67
N MET A 78 0.10 -15.31 7.38
CA MET A 78 -0.27 -14.04 6.73
C MET A 78 0.89 -13.38 6.01
N ALA A 79 2.12 -13.45 6.52
CA ALA A 79 3.29 -12.94 5.80
C ALA A 79 3.48 -13.66 4.46
N ILE A 80 3.31 -14.99 4.44
CA ILE A 80 3.32 -15.79 3.21
C ILE A 80 2.12 -15.42 2.33
N GLY A 81 0.92 -15.35 2.91
CA GLY A 81 -0.32 -14.96 2.22
C GLY A 81 -0.23 -13.58 1.60
N PHE A 82 0.40 -12.61 2.28
CA PHE A 82 0.63 -11.27 1.76
C PHE A 82 1.42 -11.29 0.45
N VAL A 83 2.46 -12.13 0.35
CA VAL A 83 3.21 -12.29 -0.90
C VAL A 83 2.29 -12.83 -2.00
N TYR A 84 1.53 -13.90 -1.73
CA TYR A 84 0.61 -14.49 -2.72
C TYR A 84 -0.51 -13.55 -3.17
N LEU A 85 -0.95 -12.63 -2.32
CA LEU A 85 -2.01 -11.66 -2.62
C LEU A 85 -1.50 -10.34 -3.20
N SER A 86 -0.18 -10.15 -3.24
CA SER A 86 0.43 -8.86 -3.60
C SER A 86 0.10 -8.36 -5.01
N LEU A 87 -0.14 -9.28 -5.95
CA LEU A 87 -0.49 -8.95 -7.34
C LEU A 87 -2.00 -8.98 -7.63
N THR A 88 -2.84 -9.16 -6.61
CA THR A 88 -4.30 -9.27 -6.79
C THR A 88 -4.90 -8.01 -7.41
N PHE A 89 -4.46 -6.83 -6.98
CA PHE A 89 -4.94 -5.56 -7.54
C PHE A 89 -4.52 -5.37 -9.00
N GLN A 90 -3.30 -5.77 -9.35
CA GLN A 90 -2.80 -5.75 -10.72
C GLN A 90 -3.58 -6.73 -11.60
N ALA A 91 -3.81 -7.95 -11.10
CA ALA A 91 -4.63 -8.94 -11.80
C ALA A 91 -6.05 -8.41 -12.08
N PHE A 92 -6.66 -7.76 -11.09
CA PHE A 92 -8.00 -7.19 -11.23
C PHE A 92 -8.04 -5.99 -12.18
N ALA A 93 -7.01 -5.12 -12.15
CA ALA A 93 -6.96 -3.93 -12.99
C ALA A 93 -6.64 -4.24 -14.46
N LEU A 94 -5.79 -5.25 -14.71
CA LEU A 94 -5.24 -5.55 -16.05
C LEU A 94 -6.06 -6.57 -16.83
N GLU A 95 -6.74 -7.49 -16.13
CA GLU A 95 -7.55 -8.51 -16.80
C GLU A 95 -9.00 -8.04 -16.95
N GLU A 96 -9.42 -7.91 -18.19
CA GLU A 96 -10.82 -7.60 -18.51
C GLU A 96 -11.73 -8.76 -18.06
N ASN A 97 -12.88 -8.45 -17.48
CA ASN A 97 -13.91 -9.42 -17.09
C ASN A 97 -13.50 -10.45 -16.03
N ILE A 98 -12.41 -10.23 -15.28
CA ILE A 98 -12.06 -11.11 -14.17
C ILE A 98 -12.94 -10.84 -12.93
N SER A 99 -13.40 -11.90 -12.28
CA SER A 99 -14.09 -11.78 -11.00
C SER A 99 -13.11 -11.51 -9.85
N PRO A 100 -13.58 -10.97 -8.69
CA PRO A 100 -12.73 -10.77 -7.52
C PRO A 100 -11.99 -12.03 -7.07
N PHE A 101 -12.67 -13.18 -7.04
CA PHE A 101 -12.06 -14.48 -6.73
C PHE A 101 -11.08 -14.92 -7.83
N GLY A 102 -11.39 -14.66 -9.10
CA GLY A 102 -10.50 -14.92 -10.22
C GLY A 102 -9.18 -14.13 -10.11
N ALA A 103 -9.25 -12.87 -9.71
CA ALA A 103 -8.05 -12.03 -9.49
C ALA A 103 -7.15 -12.57 -8.37
N ILE A 104 -7.74 -13.02 -7.25
CA ILE A 104 -7.00 -13.69 -6.17
C ILE A 104 -6.37 -14.98 -6.69
N SER A 105 -7.13 -15.83 -7.36
CA SER A 105 -6.64 -17.11 -7.90
C SER A 105 -5.51 -16.89 -8.91
N LEU A 106 -5.64 -15.91 -9.79
CA LEU A 106 -4.60 -15.55 -10.76
C LEU A 106 -3.32 -15.09 -10.06
N SER A 107 -3.42 -14.18 -9.09
CA SER A 107 -2.27 -13.73 -8.29
C SER A 107 -1.54 -14.92 -7.65
N VAL A 108 -2.27 -15.81 -6.97
CA VAL A 108 -1.71 -17.01 -6.33
C VAL A 108 -1.02 -17.89 -7.34
N ASN A 109 -1.64 -18.15 -8.50
CA ASN A 109 -1.07 -19.02 -9.54
C ASN A 109 0.20 -18.44 -10.17
N LEU A 110 0.26 -17.13 -10.40
CA LEU A 110 1.44 -16.46 -10.93
C LEU A 110 2.62 -16.52 -9.97
N ILE A 111 2.34 -16.36 -8.67
CA ILE A 111 3.39 -16.30 -7.64
C ILE A 111 3.85 -17.69 -7.23
N LYS A 112 3.02 -18.72 -7.31
CA LYS A 112 3.32 -20.08 -6.84
C LYS A 112 4.69 -20.60 -7.32
N HIS A 113 5.07 -20.34 -8.57
CA HIS A 113 6.34 -20.76 -9.15
C HIS A 113 7.45 -19.71 -9.07
N ASN A 114 7.13 -18.49 -8.58
CA ASN A 114 8.03 -17.34 -8.53
C ASN A 114 8.06 -16.69 -7.14
N PHE A 115 7.73 -17.43 -6.08
CA PHE A 115 7.54 -16.93 -4.73
C PHE A 115 8.76 -16.14 -4.23
N LEU A 116 9.96 -16.70 -4.31
CA LEU A 116 11.17 -16.05 -3.83
C LEU A 116 11.47 -14.75 -4.60
N LYS A 117 11.30 -14.75 -5.92
CA LYS A 117 11.48 -13.54 -6.75
C LYS A 117 10.53 -12.44 -6.33
N THR A 118 9.25 -12.79 -6.14
CA THR A 118 8.23 -11.84 -5.69
C THR A 118 8.52 -11.33 -4.28
N LEU A 119 8.88 -12.24 -3.35
CA LEU A 119 9.24 -11.89 -1.99
C LEU A 119 10.41 -10.90 -1.94
N PHE A 120 11.51 -11.18 -2.66
CA PHE A 120 12.67 -10.28 -2.70
C PHE A 120 12.32 -8.91 -3.29
N LEU A 121 11.53 -8.87 -4.37
CA LEU A 121 11.09 -7.61 -4.95
C LEU A 121 10.24 -6.79 -3.96
N LEU A 122 9.25 -7.43 -3.32
CA LEU A 122 8.39 -6.77 -2.35
C LEU A 122 9.16 -6.31 -1.12
N ALA A 123 10.10 -7.12 -0.63
CA ALA A 123 10.98 -6.75 0.48
C ALA A 123 11.87 -5.55 0.11
N ALA A 124 12.50 -5.57 -1.06
CA ALA A 124 13.31 -4.47 -1.56
C ALA A 124 12.48 -3.18 -1.71
N LEU A 125 11.30 -3.28 -2.36
CA LEU A 125 10.38 -2.16 -2.50
C LEU A 125 9.91 -1.64 -1.13
N GLY A 126 9.59 -2.54 -0.21
CA GLY A 126 9.17 -2.18 1.15
C GLY A 126 10.27 -1.42 1.89
N ILE A 127 11.49 -1.96 1.92
CA ILE A 127 12.65 -1.29 2.54
C ILE A 127 12.90 0.07 1.89
N PHE A 128 12.87 0.14 0.57
CA PHE A 128 13.16 1.37 -0.15
C PHE A 128 12.10 2.45 0.10
N THR A 129 10.81 2.09 -0.01
CA THR A 129 9.71 3.06 0.02
C THR A 129 9.23 3.42 1.43
N TYR A 130 9.31 2.50 2.39
CA TYR A 130 8.82 2.74 3.76
C TYR A 130 9.90 3.11 4.76
N TRP A 131 11.15 2.73 4.48
CA TRP A 131 12.23 2.96 5.42
C TRP A 131 13.32 3.86 4.86
N LEU A 132 13.95 3.51 3.74
CA LEU A 132 15.13 4.21 3.23
C LEU A 132 14.80 5.65 2.80
N ILE A 133 13.85 5.83 1.88
CA ILE A 133 13.50 7.16 1.36
C ILE A 133 12.94 8.07 2.46
N PRO A 134 11.95 7.66 3.27
CA PRO A 134 11.46 8.49 4.36
C PRO A 134 12.55 8.85 5.38
N SER A 135 13.42 7.90 5.74
CA SER A 135 14.50 8.14 6.70
C SER A 135 15.52 9.15 6.17
N LEU A 136 15.92 9.05 4.90
CA LEU A 136 16.83 10.00 4.27
C LEU A 136 16.24 11.41 4.21
N ILE A 137 14.97 11.54 3.89
CA ILE A 137 14.31 12.85 3.83
C ILE A 137 14.12 13.42 5.23
N CYS A 138 13.70 12.64 6.21
CA CYS A 138 13.60 13.09 7.60
C CYS A 138 14.97 13.53 8.13
N TRP A 139 16.03 12.77 7.86
CA TRP A 139 17.40 13.16 8.20
C TRP A 139 17.80 14.47 7.50
N GLY A 140 17.47 14.65 6.22
CA GLY A 140 17.70 15.88 5.48
C GLY A 140 16.96 17.09 6.06
N VAL A 141 15.72 16.92 6.51
CA VAL A 141 14.92 17.95 7.18
C VAL A 141 15.56 18.34 8.53
N GLU A 142 16.05 17.36 9.29
CA GLU A 142 16.75 17.61 10.56
C GLU A 142 18.10 18.31 10.32
N ALA A 143 18.94 17.78 9.41
CA ALA A 143 20.26 18.33 9.10
C ALA A 143 20.19 19.72 8.47
N GLY A 144 19.15 19.99 7.67
CA GLY A 144 18.90 21.30 7.08
C GLY A 144 18.27 22.32 8.03
N ASN A 145 18.04 21.95 9.30
CA ASN A 145 17.38 22.78 10.32
C ASN A 145 15.98 23.28 9.92
N LEU A 146 15.32 22.55 8.99
CA LEU A 146 13.99 22.89 8.48
C LEU A 146 12.86 22.43 9.44
N LEU A 147 13.21 21.68 10.47
CA LEU A 147 12.27 21.09 11.40
C LEU A 147 11.43 22.16 12.10
N GLY A 148 12.04 23.31 12.48
CA GLY A 148 11.32 24.44 13.09
C GLY A 148 10.23 25.03 12.21
N PHE A 149 10.45 25.07 10.89
CA PHE A 149 9.43 25.55 9.94
C PHE A 149 8.23 24.62 9.86
N PHE A 150 8.47 23.31 9.82
CA PHE A 150 7.41 22.31 9.75
C PHE A 150 6.76 22.01 11.11
N SER A 151 7.45 22.22 12.23
CA SER A 151 6.92 21.96 13.57
C SER A 151 5.99 23.07 14.08
N TYR A 152 6.11 24.29 13.58
CA TYR A 152 5.34 25.44 14.08
C TYR A 152 3.80 25.19 14.14
N PRO A 153 3.12 24.70 13.07
CA PRO A 153 1.70 24.38 13.14
C PRO A 153 1.39 23.21 14.10
N VAL A 154 2.31 22.25 14.20
CA VAL A 154 2.17 21.09 15.06
C VAL A 154 2.33 21.46 16.53
N GLU A 155 3.28 22.32 16.86
CA GLU A 155 3.49 22.82 18.22
C GLU A 155 2.22 23.49 18.77
N ARG A 156 1.58 24.32 17.94
CA ARG A 156 0.32 24.97 18.29
C ARG A 156 -0.79 23.95 18.58
N PHE A 157 -0.84 22.85 17.85
CA PHE A 157 -1.79 21.77 18.10
C PHE A 157 -1.42 21.00 19.38
N VAL A 158 -0.15 20.69 19.58
CA VAL A 158 0.34 19.92 20.74
C VAL A 158 0.13 20.69 22.04
N THR A 159 0.24 22.02 22.05
CA THR A 159 -0.03 22.85 23.23
C THR A 159 -1.51 22.86 23.67
N MET A 160 -2.42 22.43 22.79
CA MET A 160 -3.85 22.29 23.14
C MET A 160 -4.16 20.92 23.77
N LEU A 161 -3.21 19.98 23.76
CA LEU A 161 -3.41 18.66 24.35
C LEU A 161 -3.19 18.70 25.88
N PRO A 162 -3.97 17.96 26.67
CA PRO A 162 -3.83 17.88 28.13
C PRO A 162 -2.64 16.96 28.51
N LEU A 163 -1.41 17.38 28.17
CA LEU A 163 -0.20 16.58 28.38
C LEU A 163 0.09 16.33 29.88
N ASP A 164 -0.28 17.26 30.74
CA ASP A 164 -0.09 17.11 32.20
C ASP A 164 -0.97 15.98 32.73
N GLU A 165 -2.22 15.88 32.28
CA GLU A 165 -3.12 14.78 32.65
C GLU A 165 -2.62 13.44 32.13
N LEU A 166 -2.11 13.38 30.89
CA LEU A 166 -1.52 12.18 30.32
C LEU A 166 -0.28 11.75 31.09
N ASN A 167 0.59 12.69 31.44
CA ASN A 167 1.79 12.40 32.23
C ASN A 167 1.42 11.95 33.66
N ALA A 168 0.37 12.48 34.27
CA ALA A 168 -0.13 12.02 35.55
C ALA A 168 -0.62 10.56 35.48
N ILE A 169 -1.33 10.17 34.41
CA ILE A 169 -1.74 8.79 34.18
C ILE A 169 -0.52 7.87 33.98
N ILE A 170 0.47 8.28 33.19
CA ILE A 170 1.71 7.55 32.97
C ILE A 170 2.44 7.31 34.30
N ALA A 171 2.57 8.34 35.11
CA ALA A 171 3.19 8.25 36.43
C ALA A 171 2.42 7.34 37.40
N ALA A 172 1.09 7.40 37.40
CA ALA A 172 0.22 6.55 38.21
C ALA A 172 0.39 5.05 37.88
N HIS A 173 0.78 4.71 36.64
CA HIS A 173 1.08 3.35 36.22
C HIS A 173 2.57 2.97 36.32
N ASN A 174 3.37 3.80 37.00
CA ASN A 174 4.83 3.59 37.18
C ASN A 174 5.59 3.37 35.87
N LEU A 175 5.15 4.00 34.77
CA LEU A 175 5.86 3.91 33.50
C LEU A 175 7.07 4.88 33.50
N PRO A 176 8.26 4.45 33.04
CA PRO A 176 9.50 5.21 33.18
C PRO A 176 9.70 6.28 32.08
N PHE A 177 8.64 6.88 31.57
CA PHE A 177 8.72 7.93 30.54
C PHE A 177 7.72 9.04 30.80
N SER A 178 7.99 10.21 30.26
CA SER A 178 7.08 11.36 30.25
C SER A 178 7.03 11.95 28.85
N ILE A 179 5.87 12.47 28.47
CA ILE A 179 5.66 13.08 27.15
C ILE A 179 5.95 14.59 27.28
N ARG A 180 6.99 15.06 26.59
CA ARG A 180 7.29 16.48 26.46
C ARG A 180 6.68 17.06 25.20
N SER A 181 6.14 18.25 25.28
CA SER A 181 5.49 18.91 24.12
C SER A 181 6.42 19.06 22.92
N VAL A 182 7.68 19.40 23.16
CA VAL A 182 8.70 19.56 22.09
C VAL A 182 9.02 18.22 21.41
N GLU A 183 9.19 17.14 22.19
CA GLU A 183 9.48 15.82 21.63
C GLU A 183 8.29 15.26 20.86
N LEU A 184 7.08 15.46 21.39
CA LEU A 184 5.84 15.04 20.72
C LEU A 184 5.62 15.81 19.42
N SER A 185 5.84 17.10 19.41
CA SER A 185 5.75 17.95 18.22
C SER A 185 6.75 17.52 17.16
N LYS A 186 8.01 17.27 17.54
CA LYS A 186 9.04 16.75 16.64
C LYS A 186 8.64 15.39 16.05
N PHE A 187 8.17 14.48 16.89
CA PHE A 187 7.76 13.14 16.46
C PHE A 187 6.59 13.20 15.47
N ILE A 188 5.55 13.99 15.77
CA ILE A 188 4.39 14.17 14.88
C ILE A 188 4.83 14.79 13.56
N THR A 189 5.67 15.83 13.59
CA THR A 189 6.16 16.50 12.39
C THR A 189 6.91 15.53 11.48
N LEU A 190 7.87 14.77 12.03
CA LEU A 190 8.63 13.78 11.25
C LEU A 190 7.73 12.66 10.73
N SER A 191 6.74 12.24 11.53
CA SER A 191 5.75 11.24 11.10
C SER A 191 4.91 11.72 9.92
N VAL A 192 4.48 12.98 9.94
CA VAL A 192 3.73 13.60 8.82
C VAL A 192 4.61 13.70 7.57
N VAL A 193 5.86 14.14 7.72
CA VAL A 193 6.82 14.18 6.59
C VAL A 193 7.04 12.78 6.02
N ALA A 194 7.32 11.79 6.87
CA ALA A 194 7.50 10.41 6.45
C ALA A 194 6.25 9.85 5.73
N PHE A 195 5.06 10.15 6.23
CA PHE A 195 3.80 9.76 5.60
C PHE A 195 3.63 10.39 4.21
N MET A 196 3.88 11.69 4.07
CA MET A 196 3.82 12.37 2.77
C MET A 196 4.80 11.75 1.79
N VAL A 197 6.04 11.55 2.20
CA VAL A 197 7.08 10.91 1.36
C VAL A 197 6.66 9.51 0.93
N THR A 198 6.11 8.72 1.86
CA THR A 198 5.60 7.38 1.55
C THR A 198 4.46 7.43 0.53
N ALA A 199 3.57 8.43 0.62
CA ALA A 199 2.50 8.63 -0.37
C ALA A 199 3.07 8.93 -1.76
N PHE A 200 4.12 9.75 -1.87
CA PHE A 200 4.80 10.03 -3.15
C PHE A 200 5.51 8.80 -3.75
N THR A 201 5.84 7.79 -2.96
CA THR A 201 6.44 6.54 -3.47
C THR A 201 5.41 5.51 -3.96
N LEU A 202 4.11 5.74 -3.74
CA LEU A 202 3.02 4.84 -4.19
C LEU A 202 3.06 4.54 -5.70
N PRO A 203 3.25 5.54 -6.61
CA PRO A 203 3.34 5.27 -8.03
C PRO A 203 4.48 4.32 -8.40
N ILE A 204 5.64 4.46 -7.76
CA ILE A 204 6.81 3.61 -8.00
C ILE A 204 6.46 2.15 -7.67
N ARG A 205 5.82 1.90 -6.52
CA ARG A 205 5.38 0.55 -6.14
C ARG A 205 4.37 -0.02 -7.13
N SER A 206 3.39 0.79 -7.52
CA SER A 206 2.38 0.38 -8.49
C SER A 206 3.01 -0.02 -9.82
N ILE A 207 3.93 0.79 -10.37
CA ILE A 207 4.64 0.49 -11.61
C ILE A 207 5.46 -0.81 -11.49
N CYS A 208 6.25 -0.96 -10.43
CA CYS A 208 7.06 -2.16 -10.22
C CYS A 208 6.23 -3.44 -10.10
N CYS A 209 5.12 -3.38 -9.34
CA CYS A 209 4.21 -4.52 -9.22
C CYS A 209 3.49 -4.83 -10.55
N THR A 210 3.13 -3.82 -11.34
CA THR A 210 2.52 -3.99 -12.66
C THR A 210 3.52 -4.61 -13.65
N MET A 211 4.77 -4.17 -13.65
CA MET A 211 5.82 -4.78 -14.47
C MET A 211 6.06 -6.23 -14.09
N LEU A 212 6.13 -6.53 -12.79
CA LEU A 212 6.26 -7.90 -12.31
C LEU A 212 5.07 -8.76 -12.75
N PHE A 213 3.85 -8.26 -12.60
CA PHE A 213 2.64 -8.96 -13.06
C PHE A 213 2.74 -9.31 -14.55
N LYS A 214 3.04 -8.34 -15.42
CA LYS A 214 3.17 -8.55 -16.86
C LYS A 214 4.26 -9.56 -17.20
N GLU A 215 5.42 -9.50 -16.54
CA GLU A 215 6.50 -10.47 -16.74
C GLU A 215 6.06 -11.89 -16.37
N LEU A 216 5.45 -12.07 -15.19
CA LEU A 216 4.99 -13.38 -14.73
C LEU A 216 3.86 -13.93 -15.59
N HIS A 217 2.93 -13.06 -16.00
CA HIS A 217 1.81 -13.43 -16.87
C HIS A 217 2.29 -13.88 -18.25
N SER A 218 3.20 -13.15 -18.88
CA SER A 218 3.77 -13.50 -20.20
C SER A 218 4.53 -14.84 -20.17
N ARG A 219 5.31 -15.09 -19.12
CA ARG A 219 6.03 -16.36 -18.92
C ARG A 219 5.07 -17.53 -18.75
N ASN A 220 4.00 -17.35 -17.99
CA ASN A 220 3.00 -18.40 -17.77
C ASN A 220 2.26 -18.74 -19.08
N TYR A 221 1.92 -17.71 -19.86
CA TYR A 221 1.28 -17.89 -21.16
C TYR A 221 2.18 -18.59 -22.17
N ALA A 222 3.45 -18.18 -22.27
CA ALA A 222 4.43 -18.85 -23.13
C ALA A 222 4.64 -20.33 -22.75
N GLY A 223 4.69 -20.63 -21.45
CA GLY A 223 4.78 -22.00 -20.94
C GLY A 223 3.58 -22.87 -21.33
N LYS A 224 2.35 -22.32 -21.26
CA LYS A 224 1.13 -23.03 -21.68
C LYS A 224 1.14 -23.34 -23.18
N ILE A 225 1.52 -22.38 -24.03
CA ILE A 225 1.62 -22.60 -25.50
C ILE A 225 2.66 -23.66 -25.82
N ALA A 226 3.82 -23.65 -25.14
CA ALA A 226 4.85 -24.64 -25.34
C ALA A 226 4.37 -26.08 -24.96
N ALA A 227 3.68 -26.18 -23.80
CA ALA A 227 3.10 -27.46 -23.37
C ALA A 227 2.03 -27.99 -24.34
N GLU A 228 1.17 -27.11 -24.84
CA GLU A 228 0.12 -27.48 -25.81
C GLU A 228 0.70 -27.95 -27.17
N LYS A 229 1.79 -27.32 -27.60
CA LYS A 229 2.53 -27.78 -28.81
C LYS A 229 3.17 -29.12 -28.63
N LEU A 230 3.67 -29.46 -27.43
CA LEU A 230 4.24 -30.75 -27.13
C LEU A 230 3.18 -31.87 -27.12
N VAL A 231 2.02 -31.61 -26.54
CA VAL A 231 0.88 -32.54 -26.51
C VAL A 231 0.35 -32.82 -27.91
N LYS A 232 0.33 -31.83 -28.82
CA LYS A 232 -0.10 -32.03 -30.20
C LYS A 232 0.91 -32.75 -31.06
N ARG A 233 2.14 -32.94 -30.60
CA ARG A 233 3.21 -33.69 -31.33
C ARG A 233 3.43 -35.12 -30.83
N ALA A 234 2.86 -35.45 -29.66
CA ALA A 234 2.83 -36.80 -29.12
C ALA A 234 1.57 -37.57 -29.60
#